data_5db64b00baad1efc4c44758f50e4dce9
#
_entry.id   5db64b00baad1efc4c44758f50e4dce9
#
_cell.length_a   1.000
_cell.length_b   1.000
_cell.length_c   1.000
_cell.angle_alpha   90.00
_cell.angle_beta   90.00
_cell.angle_gamma   90.00
#
_symmetry.space_group_name_H-M   'P 1'
#
loop_
_entity.id
_entity.type
_entity.pdbx_description
1 polymer ?
#
loop_
_entity_poly.entity_id
_entity_poly.type
_entity_poly.pdbx_seq_one_letter_code
_entity_poly.pdbx_strand_id
1 'polypeptide(L)'
;MTNVKANCNTAFSTMRNPIDRRPLHIGIVLLVGGQAKRMGCNKQLLPWRGKTVLDAVCGALQCGWGCPVVPEMSCKLPFVAVTGDDHEKLEPIVTSYGFEAIRNEHPQLGQGVSIAMGVRHLVETSPIPLDGILCSVGDQPLLTSAVVHEVISAFSENFHSKTIVVPYYGENYQSGNPVLFGSHWFDFLQQIQGDQGGKTIIRGDGKDYVLKLWIRDDIGDDIDTPDDFERLKHRESEAL
;
A
#
# COMPACT_ATOMS: atom_id res chain seq x y z
N MET A 1 -1.98 -20.54 -11.91
CA MET A 1 -2.98 -20.87 -10.88
C MET A 1 -2.31 -20.66 -9.54
N THR A 2 -2.48 -19.50 -8.95
CA THR A 2 -1.88 -19.09 -7.67
C THR A 2 -2.62 -19.79 -6.53
N ASN A 3 -1.95 -20.71 -5.85
CA ASN A 3 -2.50 -21.42 -4.70
C ASN A 3 -2.32 -20.56 -3.44
N VAL A 4 -3.31 -19.74 -3.12
CA VAL A 4 -3.36 -18.94 -1.90
C VAL A 4 -3.98 -19.80 -0.79
N LYS A 5 -3.25 -20.04 0.29
CA LYS A 5 -3.81 -20.60 1.53
C LYS A 5 -3.92 -19.46 2.55
N ALA A 6 -5.12 -18.97 2.78
CA ALA A 6 -5.42 -18.14 3.94
C ALA A 6 -5.51 -19.05 5.18
N ASN A 7 -4.66 -18.80 6.16
CA ASN A 7 -4.74 -19.49 7.45
C ASN A 7 -5.56 -18.61 8.41
N CYS A 8 -6.83 -18.95 8.57
CA CYS A 8 -7.76 -18.26 9.45
C CYS A 8 -7.59 -18.78 10.87
N ASN A 9 -7.02 -18.00 11.77
CA ASN A 9 -7.13 -18.26 13.20
C ASN A 9 -8.60 -18.00 13.62
N THR A 10 -9.16 -18.89 14.41
CA THR A 10 -10.58 -19.14 14.75
C THR A 10 -11.39 -18.00 15.39
N ALA A 11 -11.00 -16.74 15.25
CA ALA A 11 -11.73 -15.58 15.78
C ALA A 11 -12.72 -14.91 14.79
N PHE A 12 -12.73 -15.31 13.51
CA PHE A 12 -13.55 -14.70 12.46
C PHE A 12 -14.68 -15.61 11.97
N SER A 13 -15.61 -15.95 12.85
CA SER A 13 -16.78 -16.77 12.51
C SER A 13 -18.04 -15.92 12.27
N THR A 14 -17.94 -14.82 11.54
CA THR A 14 -19.11 -14.14 11.00
C THR A 14 -18.85 -13.77 9.56
N MET A 15 -19.02 -14.76 8.65
CA MET A 15 -19.13 -14.48 7.22
C MET A 15 -20.26 -13.48 7.02
N ARG A 16 -20.00 -12.39 6.28
CA ARG A 16 -21.03 -11.46 5.82
C ARG A 16 -22.18 -12.25 5.17
N ASN A 17 -23.39 -11.94 5.59
CA ASN A 17 -24.59 -12.44 4.93
C ASN A 17 -24.53 -12.06 3.43
N PRO A 18 -24.73 -12.97 2.48
CA PRO A 18 -24.66 -12.68 1.04
C PRO A 18 -25.54 -11.52 0.58
N ILE A 19 -26.55 -11.13 1.39
CA ILE A 19 -27.50 -10.05 1.09
C ILE A 19 -26.95 -8.65 1.41
N ASP A 20 -25.85 -8.54 2.18
CA ASP A 20 -25.32 -7.26 2.71
C ASP A 20 -24.00 -6.81 2.01
N ARG A 21 -23.80 -7.23 0.77
CA ARG A 21 -22.57 -6.97 0.00
C ARG A 21 -22.64 -5.64 -0.76
N ARG A 22 -22.70 -4.51 -0.02
CA ARG A 22 -22.33 -3.25 -0.67
C ARG A 22 -20.83 -3.27 -1.04
N PRO A 23 -20.43 -2.61 -2.13
CA PRO A 23 -19.02 -2.40 -2.42
C PRO A 23 -18.32 -1.74 -1.24
N LEU A 24 -17.11 -2.21 -0.89
CA LEU A 24 -16.29 -1.56 0.13
C LEU A 24 -15.59 -0.34 -0.46
N HIS A 25 -15.56 0.73 0.32
CA HIS A 25 -14.83 1.94 -0.02
C HIS A 25 -13.43 1.87 0.59
N ILE A 26 -12.41 1.65 -0.25
CA ILE A 26 -11.01 1.50 0.17
C ILE A 26 -10.21 2.66 -0.39
N GLY A 27 -9.55 3.41 0.49
CA GLY A 27 -8.58 4.42 0.11
C GLY A 27 -7.16 3.85 -0.04
N ILE A 28 -6.28 4.57 -0.76
CA ILE A 28 -4.87 4.21 -0.87
C ILE A 28 -4.01 5.37 -0.36
N VAL A 29 -3.11 5.08 0.58
CA VAL A 29 -2.00 5.94 1.00
C VAL A 29 -0.70 5.39 0.44
N LEU A 30 -0.07 6.12 -0.46
CA LEU A 30 1.24 5.80 -1.03
C LEU A 30 2.30 6.71 -0.42
N LEU A 31 3.31 6.11 0.21
CA LEU A 31 4.42 6.84 0.82
C LEU A 31 5.57 6.97 -0.19
N VAL A 32 5.85 8.20 -0.61
CA VAL A 32 6.85 8.53 -1.64
C VAL A 32 7.92 9.48 -1.09
N GLY A 33 7.91 9.71 0.20
CA GLY A 33 8.85 10.58 0.91
C GLY A 33 9.86 9.76 1.68
N GLY A 34 11.00 9.41 1.09
CA GLY A 34 12.12 8.78 1.78
C GLY A 34 13.40 9.58 1.57
N GLN A 35 14.17 9.84 2.65
CA GLN A 35 15.50 10.41 2.48
C GLN A 35 16.42 9.33 1.89
N ALA A 36 16.76 9.46 0.60
CA ALA A 36 17.65 8.56 -0.13
C ALA A 36 19.14 8.70 0.30
N LYS A 37 19.41 8.73 1.62
CA LYS A 37 20.74 8.98 2.17
C LYS A 37 21.80 7.98 1.70
N ARG A 38 21.42 6.73 1.42
CA ARG A 38 22.34 5.65 1.00
C ARG A 38 22.52 5.56 -0.51
N MET A 39 21.50 5.98 -1.28
CA MET A 39 21.49 5.89 -2.74
C MET A 39 22.12 7.11 -3.42
N GLY A 40 22.27 8.25 -2.74
CA GLY A 40 22.72 9.50 -3.34
C GLY A 40 21.76 10.12 -4.37
N CYS A 41 20.65 9.44 -4.69
CA CYS A 41 19.60 9.89 -5.60
C CYS A 41 18.24 9.38 -5.13
N ASN A 42 17.16 10.00 -5.64
CA ASN A 42 15.80 9.57 -5.33
C ASN A 42 15.49 8.23 -6.01
N LYS A 43 15.35 7.17 -5.22
CA LYS A 43 15.12 5.79 -5.68
C LYS A 43 13.83 5.62 -6.48
N GLN A 44 12.80 6.42 -6.20
CA GLN A 44 11.54 6.38 -6.92
C GLN A 44 11.66 6.88 -8.37
N LEU A 45 12.65 7.72 -8.66
CA LEU A 45 12.92 8.26 -10.00
C LEU A 45 13.88 7.40 -10.82
N LEU A 46 14.40 6.30 -10.28
CA LEU A 46 15.27 5.39 -11.02
C LEU A 46 14.54 4.79 -12.24
N PRO A 47 15.26 4.60 -13.36
CA PRO A 47 14.66 4.07 -14.58
C PRO A 47 14.24 2.61 -14.41
N TRP A 48 12.97 2.32 -14.68
CA TRP A 48 12.37 1.00 -14.58
C TRP A 48 11.42 0.74 -15.74
N ARG A 49 11.65 -0.29 -16.56
CA ARG A 49 10.79 -0.68 -17.72
C ARG A 49 10.44 0.49 -18.66
N GLY A 50 11.41 1.36 -18.96
CA GLY A 50 11.20 2.52 -19.81
C GLY A 50 10.45 3.70 -19.17
N LYS A 51 10.12 3.59 -17.88
CA LYS A 51 9.53 4.62 -17.03
C LYS A 51 10.36 4.77 -15.75
N THR A 52 9.72 5.06 -14.61
CA THR A 52 10.37 5.11 -13.29
C THR A 52 9.88 3.98 -12.38
N VAL A 53 10.61 3.73 -11.28
CA VAL A 53 10.18 2.84 -10.19
C VAL A 53 8.80 3.27 -9.67
N LEU A 54 8.58 4.58 -9.48
CA LEU A 54 7.30 5.11 -9.00
C LEU A 54 6.15 4.84 -9.97
N ASP A 55 6.39 4.95 -11.29
CA ASP A 55 5.39 4.61 -12.30
C ASP A 55 4.93 3.14 -12.19
N ALA A 56 5.88 2.23 -11.94
CA ALA A 56 5.56 0.81 -11.78
C ALA A 56 4.66 0.57 -10.56
N VAL A 57 5.00 1.17 -9.42
CA VAL A 57 4.22 1.05 -8.18
C VAL A 57 2.83 1.69 -8.32
N CYS A 58 2.74 2.92 -8.84
CA CYS A 58 1.47 3.61 -9.06
C CYS A 58 0.56 2.83 -10.01
N GLY A 59 1.12 2.29 -11.11
CA GLY A 59 0.38 1.46 -12.05
C GLY A 59 -0.15 0.18 -11.43
N ALA A 60 0.65 -0.50 -10.61
CA ALA A 60 0.23 -1.71 -9.90
C ALA A 60 -0.92 -1.41 -8.90
N LEU A 61 -0.82 -0.33 -8.14
CA LEU A 61 -1.84 0.09 -7.18
C LEU A 61 -3.15 0.47 -7.88
N GLN A 62 -3.09 1.29 -8.93
CA GLN A 62 -4.26 1.73 -9.70
C GLN A 62 -4.97 0.55 -10.35
N CYS A 63 -4.23 -0.32 -11.07
CA CYS A 63 -4.82 -1.49 -11.75
C CYS A 63 -5.34 -2.53 -10.76
N GLY A 64 -4.64 -2.78 -9.66
CA GLY A 64 -5.01 -3.80 -8.67
C GLY A 64 -6.17 -3.38 -7.77
N TRP A 65 -6.44 -2.08 -7.65
CA TRP A 65 -7.60 -1.57 -6.90
C TRP A 65 -8.93 -1.97 -7.56
N GLY A 66 -8.88 -2.35 -8.86
CA GLY A 66 -10.04 -2.94 -9.53
C GLY A 66 -11.15 -1.94 -9.81
N CYS A 67 -10.79 -0.68 -10.07
CA CYS A 67 -11.76 0.30 -10.53
C CYS A 67 -12.45 -0.25 -11.81
N PRO A 68 -13.75 -0.59 -11.78
CA PRO A 68 -14.48 -0.57 -13.01
C PRO A 68 -14.35 0.87 -13.52
N VAL A 69 -13.74 1.05 -14.67
CA VAL A 69 -13.78 2.30 -15.40
C VAL A 69 -15.28 2.54 -15.67
N VAL A 70 -15.94 3.22 -14.73
CA VAL A 70 -17.28 3.75 -14.95
C VAL A 70 -17.06 5.10 -15.60
N PRO A 71 -17.26 5.24 -16.93
CA PRO A 71 -16.91 6.46 -17.66
C PRO A 71 -17.66 7.71 -17.20
N GLU A 72 -18.66 7.57 -16.34
CA GLU A 72 -19.63 8.63 -16.00
C GLU A 72 -19.58 9.15 -14.57
N MET A 73 -18.76 8.56 -13.68
CA MET A 73 -18.59 9.15 -12.36
C MET A 73 -17.29 9.95 -12.31
N SER A 74 -17.43 11.27 -12.34
CA SER A 74 -16.41 12.27 -11.98
C SER A 74 -16.02 12.19 -10.49
N CYS A 75 -15.91 10.98 -9.92
CA CYS A 75 -15.49 10.78 -8.55
C CYS A 75 -13.97 10.70 -8.51
N LYS A 76 -13.36 11.65 -7.80
CA LYS A 76 -11.97 11.61 -7.42
C LYS A 76 -11.69 10.28 -6.71
N LEU A 77 -10.69 9.54 -7.19
CA LEU A 77 -10.26 8.31 -6.55
C LEU A 77 -9.76 8.64 -5.13
N PRO A 78 -10.05 7.83 -4.11
CA PRO A 78 -9.56 8.05 -2.75
C PRO A 78 -8.09 7.62 -2.64
N PHE A 79 -7.23 8.22 -3.46
CA PHE A 79 -5.81 7.92 -3.54
C PHE A 79 -5.00 9.16 -3.16
N VAL A 80 -4.12 9.02 -2.19
CA VAL A 80 -3.18 10.07 -1.79
C VAL A 80 -1.75 9.54 -1.81
N ALA A 81 -0.84 10.33 -2.36
CA ALA A 81 0.59 10.11 -2.30
C ALA A 81 1.23 11.15 -1.38
N VAL A 82 1.89 10.70 -0.32
CA VAL A 82 2.62 11.57 0.60
C VAL A 82 4.06 11.65 0.15
N THR A 83 4.44 12.81 -0.38
CA THR A 83 5.80 13.11 -0.87
C THR A 83 6.64 13.80 0.19
N GLY A 84 7.93 13.99 -0.07
CA GLY A 84 8.88 14.74 0.78
C GLY A 84 9.64 15.78 -0.01
N ASP A 85 10.98 15.79 0.13
CA ASP A 85 11.86 16.83 -0.44
C ASP A 85 11.77 16.97 -1.98
N ASP A 86 11.56 15.86 -2.71
CA ASP A 86 11.43 15.86 -4.17
C ASP A 86 9.99 16.01 -4.66
N HIS A 87 9.09 16.62 -3.89
CA HIS A 87 7.67 16.78 -4.22
C HIS A 87 7.42 17.20 -5.67
N GLU A 88 8.08 18.27 -6.13
CA GLU A 88 7.91 18.87 -7.47
C GLU A 88 8.21 17.89 -8.62
N LYS A 89 9.10 16.90 -8.38
CA LYS A 89 9.43 15.85 -9.38
C LYS A 89 8.47 14.67 -9.31
N LEU A 90 7.96 14.37 -8.12
CA LEU A 90 7.14 13.19 -7.86
C LEU A 90 5.65 13.45 -8.11
N GLU A 91 5.17 14.68 -7.84
CA GLU A 91 3.77 15.08 -8.02
C GLU A 91 3.24 14.82 -9.44
N PRO A 92 3.93 15.21 -10.54
CA PRO A 92 3.43 14.95 -11.89
C PRO A 92 3.26 13.45 -12.18
N ILE A 93 4.12 12.61 -11.61
CA ILE A 93 4.06 11.16 -11.78
C ILE A 93 2.81 10.62 -11.08
N VAL A 94 2.68 10.84 -9.77
CA VAL A 94 1.58 10.25 -8.99
C VAL A 94 0.21 10.78 -9.45
N THR A 95 0.10 12.05 -9.85
CA THR A 95 -1.15 12.63 -10.35
C THR A 95 -1.59 12.01 -11.69
N SER A 96 -0.65 11.59 -12.53
CA SER A 96 -0.96 10.89 -13.78
C SER A 96 -1.64 9.53 -13.56
N TYR A 97 -1.53 8.95 -12.36
CA TYR A 97 -2.20 7.73 -11.92
C TYR A 97 -3.41 7.98 -11.00
N GLY A 98 -3.87 9.23 -10.89
CA GLY A 98 -5.06 9.61 -10.12
C GLY A 98 -4.84 9.79 -8.63
N PHE A 99 -3.59 9.84 -8.16
CA PHE A 99 -3.27 10.19 -6.77
C PHE A 99 -3.31 11.71 -6.58
N GLU A 100 -3.84 12.15 -5.45
CA GLU A 100 -3.59 13.49 -4.94
C GLU A 100 -2.23 13.52 -4.25
N ALA A 101 -1.36 14.45 -4.62
CA ALA A 101 -0.05 14.61 -3.99
C ALA A 101 -0.15 15.59 -2.81
N ILE A 102 0.27 15.16 -1.63
CA ILE A 102 0.44 16.02 -0.46
C ILE A 102 1.89 15.99 0.00
N ARG A 103 2.42 17.16 0.38
CA ARG A 103 3.81 17.28 0.80
C ARG A 103 3.96 17.16 2.30
N ASN A 104 4.83 16.27 2.77
CA ASN A 104 5.33 16.28 4.14
C ASN A 104 6.53 17.22 4.22
N GLU A 105 6.37 18.36 4.89
CA GLU A 105 7.44 19.35 5.08
C GLU A 105 8.51 18.88 6.07
N HIS A 106 8.24 17.79 6.80
CA HIS A 106 9.11 17.27 7.85
C HIS A 106 9.39 15.76 7.69
N PRO A 107 9.92 15.30 6.52
CA PRO A 107 10.15 13.87 6.25
C PRO A 107 11.18 13.26 7.22
N GLN A 108 12.03 14.07 7.85
CA GLN A 108 13.00 13.65 8.86
C GLN A 108 12.35 13.16 10.17
N LEU A 109 11.07 13.46 10.42
CA LEU A 109 10.33 12.99 11.60
C LEU A 109 9.88 11.53 11.48
N GLY A 110 10.20 10.87 10.38
CA GLY A 110 9.96 9.45 10.16
C GLY A 110 8.69 9.13 9.35
N GLN A 111 8.62 7.88 8.91
CA GLN A 111 7.56 7.38 8.04
C GLN A 111 6.16 7.47 8.68
N GLY A 112 6.07 7.35 10.00
CA GLY A 112 4.81 7.43 10.74
C GLY A 112 4.07 8.74 10.51
N VAL A 113 4.78 9.87 10.45
CA VAL A 113 4.19 11.18 10.17
C VAL A 113 3.55 11.21 8.78
N SER A 114 4.21 10.63 7.78
CA SER A 114 3.66 10.54 6.42
C SER A 114 2.41 9.66 6.37
N ILE A 115 2.39 8.52 7.08
CA ILE A 115 1.20 7.68 7.20
C ILE A 115 0.05 8.49 7.83
N ALA A 116 0.31 9.13 8.97
CA ALA A 116 -0.69 9.92 9.69
C ALA A 116 -1.29 11.03 8.83
N MET A 117 -0.46 11.74 8.06
CA MET A 117 -0.89 12.77 7.11
C MET A 117 -1.79 12.19 6.02
N GLY A 118 -1.37 11.12 5.36
CA GLY A 118 -2.14 10.49 4.29
C GLY A 118 -3.48 9.96 4.76
N VAL A 119 -3.51 9.28 5.91
CA VAL A 119 -4.74 8.74 6.50
C VAL A 119 -5.69 9.86 6.89
N ARG A 120 -5.20 10.92 7.55
CA ARG A 120 -6.01 12.08 7.93
C ARG A 120 -6.62 12.74 6.69
N HIS A 121 -5.80 13.00 5.69
CA HIS A 121 -6.26 13.61 4.44
C HIS A 121 -7.40 12.80 3.81
N LEU A 122 -7.27 11.48 3.68
CA LEU A 122 -8.32 10.62 3.11
C LEU A 122 -9.58 10.60 3.96
N VAL A 123 -9.47 10.53 5.29
CA VAL A 123 -10.62 10.53 6.20
C VAL A 123 -11.40 11.84 6.12
N GLU A 124 -10.70 12.98 6.00
CA GLU A 124 -11.30 14.32 5.94
C GLU A 124 -11.90 14.66 4.56
N THR A 125 -11.29 14.16 3.48
CA THR A 125 -11.67 14.58 2.11
C THR A 125 -12.53 13.55 1.36
N SER A 126 -12.60 12.31 1.83
CA SER A 126 -13.42 11.29 1.17
C SER A 126 -14.91 11.64 1.28
N PRO A 127 -15.64 11.71 0.15
CA PRO A 127 -17.08 12.03 0.16
C PRO A 127 -17.94 10.91 0.78
N ILE A 128 -17.37 9.70 0.87
CA ILE A 128 -18.01 8.51 1.42
C ILE A 128 -17.10 7.93 2.50
N PRO A 129 -17.62 7.55 3.66
CA PRO A 129 -16.82 6.92 4.70
C PRO A 129 -16.06 5.70 4.18
N LEU A 130 -14.76 5.64 4.45
CA LEU A 130 -13.90 4.54 4.03
C LEU A 130 -14.07 3.33 4.97
N ASP A 131 -14.10 2.14 4.40
CA ASP A 131 -14.11 0.86 5.12
C ASP A 131 -12.71 0.38 5.46
N GLY A 132 -11.72 0.77 4.64
CA GLY A 132 -10.32 0.42 4.82
C GLY A 132 -9.39 1.38 4.09
N ILE A 133 -8.12 1.38 4.50
CA ILE A 133 -7.04 2.12 3.85
C ILE A 133 -5.89 1.15 3.57
N LEU A 134 -5.47 1.07 2.31
CA LEU A 134 -4.30 0.36 1.84
C LEU A 134 -3.09 1.29 1.94
N CYS A 135 -2.10 0.94 2.77
CA CYS A 135 -0.84 1.67 2.88
C CYS A 135 0.24 0.96 2.09
N SER A 136 0.91 1.66 1.19
CA SER A 136 2.01 1.16 0.36
C SER A 136 3.18 2.12 0.34
N VAL A 137 4.32 1.66 -0.18
CA VAL A 137 5.56 2.43 -0.33
C VAL A 137 5.95 2.53 -1.81
N GLY A 138 6.62 3.62 -2.20
CA GLY A 138 6.93 3.92 -3.60
C GLY A 138 8.24 3.32 -4.13
N ASP A 139 8.85 2.36 -3.43
CA ASP A 139 10.18 1.80 -3.72
C ASP A 139 10.20 0.28 -3.91
N GLN A 140 9.03 -0.33 -4.15
CA GLN A 140 8.86 -1.76 -4.44
C GLN A 140 8.46 -2.00 -5.91
N PRO A 141 9.40 -1.93 -6.87
CA PRO A 141 9.08 -1.94 -8.30
C PRO A 141 8.53 -3.28 -8.82
N LEU A 142 8.69 -4.36 -8.06
CA LEU A 142 8.15 -5.69 -8.38
C LEU A 142 6.72 -5.87 -7.89
N LEU A 143 6.13 -4.91 -7.18
CA LEU A 143 4.72 -4.96 -6.79
C LEU A 143 3.84 -5.12 -8.04
N THR A 144 2.94 -6.11 -8.02
CA THR A 144 2.02 -6.38 -9.13
C THR A 144 0.59 -6.01 -8.78
N SER A 145 -0.21 -5.69 -9.80
CA SER A 145 -1.65 -5.47 -9.64
C SER A 145 -2.38 -6.69 -9.08
N ALA A 146 -1.89 -7.90 -9.37
CA ALA A 146 -2.44 -9.14 -8.82
C ALA A 146 -2.34 -9.18 -7.28
N VAL A 147 -1.19 -8.81 -6.71
CA VAL A 147 -1.00 -8.77 -5.25
C VAL A 147 -1.90 -7.72 -4.60
N VAL A 148 -1.99 -6.53 -5.20
CA VAL A 148 -2.89 -5.48 -4.70
C VAL A 148 -4.34 -5.98 -4.69
N HIS A 149 -4.76 -6.63 -5.78
CA HIS A 149 -6.09 -7.22 -5.89
C HIS A 149 -6.34 -8.32 -4.86
N GLU A 150 -5.36 -9.20 -4.62
CA GLU A 150 -5.45 -10.26 -3.60
C GLU A 150 -5.60 -9.69 -2.19
N VAL A 151 -4.84 -8.63 -1.84
CA VAL A 151 -4.98 -7.95 -0.54
C VAL A 151 -6.37 -7.35 -0.35
N ILE A 152 -6.91 -6.68 -1.38
CA ILE A 152 -8.25 -6.09 -1.34
C ILE A 152 -9.33 -7.18 -1.28
N SER A 153 -9.17 -8.25 -2.04
CA SER A 153 -10.11 -9.39 -2.06
C SER A 153 -10.13 -10.09 -0.71
N ALA A 154 -8.96 -10.39 -0.13
CA ALA A 154 -8.85 -11.00 1.19
C ALA A 154 -9.51 -10.15 2.28
N PHE A 155 -9.37 -8.81 2.21
CA PHE A 155 -10.05 -7.90 3.11
C PHE A 155 -11.58 -7.96 2.91
N SER A 156 -12.04 -7.95 1.66
CA SER A 156 -13.46 -7.95 1.33
C SER A 156 -14.15 -9.25 1.76
N GLU A 157 -13.50 -10.39 1.57
CA GLU A 157 -14.00 -11.71 1.96
C GLU A 157 -14.07 -11.87 3.48
N ASN A 158 -13.15 -11.26 4.21
CA ASN A 158 -13.02 -11.34 5.66
C ASN A 158 -13.31 -9.99 6.34
N PHE A 159 -14.23 -9.21 5.77
CA PHE A 159 -14.46 -7.85 6.22
C PHE A 159 -14.96 -7.77 7.66
N HIS A 160 -14.18 -7.05 8.43
CA HIS A 160 -14.54 -6.51 9.74
C HIS A 160 -13.74 -5.21 9.92
N SER A 161 -14.28 -4.20 10.61
CA SER A 161 -13.61 -2.91 10.79
C SER A 161 -12.22 -3.03 11.43
N LYS A 162 -11.95 -4.09 12.18
CA LYS A 162 -10.64 -4.38 12.81
C LYS A 162 -9.71 -5.24 11.95
N THR A 163 -10.17 -5.80 10.81
CA THR A 163 -9.31 -6.64 9.97
C THR A 163 -8.09 -5.87 9.48
N ILE A 164 -6.91 -6.48 9.58
CA ILE A 164 -5.65 -6.01 9.00
C ILE A 164 -5.13 -7.10 8.07
N VAL A 165 -5.01 -6.81 6.77
CA VAL A 165 -4.42 -7.76 5.82
C VAL A 165 -2.96 -7.44 5.62
N VAL A 166 -2.09 -8.41 5.90
CA VAL A 166 -0.64 -8.28 5.77
C VAL A 166 -0.12 -9.35 4.80
N PRO A 167 0.48 -8.97 3.67
CA PRO A 167 1.15 -9.92 2.79
C PRO A 167 2.46 -10.43 3.40
N TYR A 168 2.73 -11.71 3.16
CA TYR A 168 3.97 -12.39 3.52
C TYR A 168 4.56 -13.00 2.26
N TYR A 169 5.77 -12.61 1.93
CA TYR A 169 6.44 -12.92 0.66
C TYR A 169 7.48 -14.01 0.78
N GLY A 170 7.64 -14.78 -0.31
CA GLY A 170 8.68 -15.75 -0.50
C GLY A 170 8.67 -16.92 0.48
N GLU A 171 9.71 -17.75 0.41
CA GLU A 171 9.85 -18.93 1.28
C GLU A 171 10.16 -18.55 2.74
N ASN A 172 10.76 -17.39 2.98
CA ASN A 172 11.11 -16.89 4.31
C ASN A 172 9.95 -16.19 5.02
N TYR A 173 8.80 -16.07 4.37
CA TYR A 173 7.58 -15.48 4.94
C TYR A 173 7.79 -14.09 5.54
N GLN A 174 8.49 -13.22 4.84
CA GLN A 174 8.71 -11.86 5.29
C GLN A 174 7.46 -11.01 5.08
N SER A 175 6.99 -10.36 6.15
CA SER A 175 5.87 -9.42 6.05
C SER A 175 6.29 -8.16 5.30
N GLY A 176 5.45 -7.70 4.35
CA GLY A 176 5.74 -6.52 3.52
C GLY A 176 4.52 -5.67 3.23
N ASN A 177 4.65 -4.81 2.22
CA ASN A 177 3.59 -3.95 1.73
C ASN A 177 2.99 -4.54 0.45
N PRO A 178 1.77 -4.10 0.06
CA PRO A 178 0.91 -3.14 0.77
C PRO A 178 0.15 -3.77 1.94
N VAL A 179 -0.09 -3.00 3.00
CA VAL A 179 -0.89 -3.44 4.15
C VAL A 179 -2.24 -2.73 4.14
N LEU A 180 -3.34 -3.48 4.29
CA LEU A 180 -4.68 -2.91 4.36
C LEU A 180 -5.20 -2.93 5.80
N PHE A 181 -5.58 -1.76 6.30
CA PHE A 181 -6.13 -1.57 7.64
C PHE A 181 -7.62 -1.25 7.53
N GLY A 182 -8.46 -1.95 8.31
CA GLY A 182 -9.87 -1.62 8.45
C GLY A 182 -10.09 -0.32 9.25
N SER A 183 -11.27 0.25 9.12
CA SER A 183 -11.61 1.61 9.62
C SER A 183 -11.41 1.81 11.13
N HIS A 184 -11.47 0.76 11.93
CA HIS A 184 -11.19 0.84 13.37
C HIS A 184 -9.77 1.38 13.68
N TRP A 185 -8.81 1.20 12.76
CA TRP A 185 -7.41 1.57 12.98
C TRP A 185 -7.07 2.99 12.51
N PHE A 186 -8.01 3.73 11.92
CA PHE A 186 -7.72 5.05 11.36
C PHE A 186 -7.24 6.04 12.41
N ASP A 187 -7.89 6.09 13.59
CA ASP A 187 -7.47 6.98 14.67
C ASP A 187 -6.08 6.64 15.20
N PHE A 188 -5.74 5.35 15.27
CA PHE A 188 -4.40 4.91 15.65
C PHE A 188 -3.36 5.30 14.59
N LEU A 189 -3.67 5.09 13.30
CA LEU A 189 -2.78 5.46 12.19
C LEU A 189 -2.54 6.97 12.13
N GLN A 190 -3.54 7.80 12.43
CA GLN A 190 -3.42 9.26 12.48
C GLN A 190 -2.54 9.76 13.63
N GLN A 191 -2.29 8.93 14.64
CA GLN A 191 -1.49 9.27 15.82
C GLN A 191 -0.07 8.70 15.78
N ILE A 192 0.27 7.90 14.75
CA ILE A 192 1.60 7.32 14.61
C ILE A 192 2.65 8.42 14.44
N GLN A 193 3.79 8.26 15.14
CA GLN A 193 4.94 9.16 15.10
C GLN A 193 6.24 8.37 14.85
N GLY A 194 7.28 9.08 14.39
CA GLY A 194 8.60 8.50 14.17
C GLY A 194 8.61 7.43 13.07
N ASP A 195 9.56 6.49 13.17
CA ASP A 195 9.79 5.44 12.16
C ASP A 195 9.01 4.15 12.41
N GLN A 196 8.11 4.13 13.38
CA GLN A 196 7.43 2.89 13.79
C GLN A 196 6.43 2.36 12.75
N GLY A 197 5.86 3.24 11.93
CA GLY A 197 4.91 2.87 10.89
C GLY A 197 3.71 2.04 11.41
N GLY A 198 2.99 1.39 10.52
CA GLY A 198 1.87 0.50 10.85
C GLY A 198 2.27 -0.77 11.63
N LYS A 199 3.58 -1.09 11.69
CA LYS A 199 4.08 -2.28 12.41
C LYS A 199 3.76 -2.27 13.90
N THR A 200 3.65 -1.09 14.52
CA THR A 200 3.27 -0.93 15.93
C THR A 200 1.85 -1.47 16.18
N ILE A 201 0.90 -1.15 15.31
CA ILE A 201 -0.47 -1.67 15.40
C ILE A 201 -0.46 -3.18 15.17
N ILE A 202 0.21 -3.66 14.11
CA ILE A 202 0.25 -5.06 13.71
C ILE A 202 0.82 -5.96 14.82
N ARG A 203 1.82 -5.48 15.57
CA ARG A 203 2.50 -6.23 16.64
C ARG A 203 1.88 -6.00 18.01
N GLY A 204 1.13 -4.93 18.18
CA GLY A 204 0.45 -4.52 19.40
C GLY A 204 -1.02 -4.93 19.42
N ASP A 205 -1.90 -3.95 19.54
CA ASP A 205 -3.35 -4.13 19.72
C ASP A 205 -4.04 -4.79 18.52
N GLY A 206 -3.45 -4.68 17.33
CA GLY A 206 -3.96 -5.25 16.10
C GLY A 206 -3.59 -6.72 15.88
N LYS A 207 -2.68 -7.31 16.65
CA LYS A 207 -2.09 -8.63 16.41
C LYS A 207 -3.13 -9.76 16.19
N ASP A 208 -4.23 -9.71 16.94
CA ASP A 208 -5.28 -10.74 16.89
C ASP A 208 -6.24 -10.55 15.71
N TYR A 209 -6.12 -9.43 14.99
CA TYR A 209 -6.93 -9.06 13.82
C TYR A 209 -6.15 -9.15 12.51
N VAL A 210 -4.91 -9.65 12.54
CA VAL A 210 -4.07 -9.81 11.36
C VAL A 210 -4.47 -11.04 10.56
N LEU A 211 -4.94 -10.80 9.35
CA LEU A 211 -5.11 -11.80 8.31
C LEU A 211 -3.81 -11.88 7.49
N LYS A 212 -3.09 -12.99 7.63
CA LYS A 212 -1.86 -13.24 6.88
C LYS A 212 -2.17 -13.75 5.48
N LEU A 213 -1.71 -13.02 4.47
CA LEU A 213 -1.84 -13.39 3.06
C LEU A 213 -0.49 -13.92 2.55
N TRP A 214 -0.43 -15.21 2.21
CA TRP A 214 0.80 -15.84 1.76
C TRP A 214 0.97 -15.68 0.25
N ILE A 215 2.04 -14.98 -0.16
CA ILE A 215 2.39 -14.72 -1.55
C ILE A 215 3.69 -15.46 -1.83
N ARG A 216 3.65 -16.42 -2.78
CA ARG A 216 4.82 -17.27 -3.08
C ARG A 216 5.97 -16.50 -3.68
N ASP A 217 5.65 -15.49 -4.48
CA ASP A 217 6.64 -14.70 -5.19
C ASP A 217 7.37 -13.75 -4.23
N ASP A 218 8.66 -13.67 -4.38
CA ASP A 218 9.53 -12.81 -3.58
C ASP A 218 9.60 -11.39 -4.19
N ILE A 219 8.44 -10.74 -4.24
CA ILE A 219 8.25 -9.45 -4.93
C ILE A 219 8.14 -8.26 -3.96
N GLY A 220 8.30 -8.52 -2.67
CA GLY A 220 8.19 -7.52 -1.61
C GLY A 220 9.48 -6.77 -1.30
N ASP A 221 10.53 -6.93 -2.10
CA ASP A 221 11.84 -6.31 -1.87
C ASP A 221 11.82 -4.81 -2.17
N ASP A 222 12.35 -4.03 -1.22
CA ASP A 222 12.57 -2.58 -1.33
C ASP A 222 13.91 -2.30 -2.01
N ILE A 223 14.03 -1.14 -2.67
CA ILE A 223 15.31 -0.61 -3.14
C ILE A 223 15.89 0.25 -2.03
N ASP A 224 16.92 -0.25 -1.32
CA ASP A 224 17.62 0.51 -0.29
C ASP A 224 19.05 0.90 -0.68
N THR A 225 19.66 0.11 -1.56
CA THR A 225 21.04 0.30 -2.04
C THR A 225 21.12 0.18 -3.57
N PRO A 226 22.19 0.68 -4.22
CA PRO A 226 22.43 0.42 -5.65
C PRO A 226 22.47 -1.07 -6.00
N ASP A 227 23.02 -1.91 -5.13
CA ASP A 227 23.08 -3.35 -5.32
C ASP A 227 21.69 -3.99 -5.31
N ASP A 228 20.76 -3.50 -4.47
CA ASP A 228 19.38 -3.94 -4.48
C ASP A 228 18.72 -3.62 -5.83
N PHE A 229 18.94 -2.43 -6.35
CA PHE A 229 18.39 -2.01 -7.63
C PHE A 229 18.88 -2.90 -8.80
N GLU A 230 20.18 -3.18 -8.87
CA GLU A 230 20.72 -4.06 -9.92
C GLU A 230 20.23 -5.51 -9.75
N ARG A 231 20.15 -6.02 -8.52
CA ARG A 231 19.58 -7.34 -8.23
C ARG A 231 18.13 -7.46 -8.72
N LEU A 232 17.29 -6.45 -8.43
CA LEU A 232 15.88 -6.46 -8.84
C LEU A 232 15.72 -6.37 -10.36
N LYS A 233 16.59 -5.62 -11.06
CA LYS A 233 16.61 -5.58 -12.53
C LYS A 233 16.97 -6.93 -13.15
N HIS A 234 17.92 -7.67 -12.58
CA HIS A 234 18.26 -9.01 -13.03
C HIS A 234 17.08 -9.99 -12.87
N ARG A 235 16.45 -10.01 -11.71
CA ARG A 235 15.28 -10.86 -11.45
C ARG A 235 14.13 -10.57 -12.41
N GLU A 236 13.92 -9.32 -12.77
CA GLU A 236 12.92 -8.93 -13.76
C GLU A 236 13.24 -9.49 -15.14
N SER A 237 14.52 -9.43 -15.56
CA SER A 237 14.96 -9.91 -16.89
C SER A 237 14.81 -11.42 -17.04
N GLU A 238 14.86 -12.18 -15.93
CA GLU A 238 14.68 -13.65 -15.93
C GLU A 238 13.20 -14.05 -15.94
N ALA A 239 12.28 -13.15 -15.63
CA ALA A 239 10.85 -13.41 -15.56
C ALA A 239 10.10 -13.11 -16.87
N LEU A 240 10.80 -12.54 -17.88
CA LEU A 240 10.30 -12.22 -19.23
C LEU A 240 10.72 -13.29 -20.26
#